data_391b20b297f1ebc5689610b3abeccdd5
#
_entry.id   391b20b297f1ebc5689610b3abeccdd5
#
_cell.length_a   1.000
_cell.length_b   1.000
_cell.length_c   1.000
_cell.angle_alpha   90.00
_cell.angle_beta   90.00
_cell.angle_gamma   90.00
#
_symmetry.space_group_name_H-M   'P 1'
#
loop_
_entity.id
_entity.type
_entity.pdbx_description
1 polymer ?
#
loop_
_entity_poly.entity_id
_entity_poly.type
_entity_poly.pdbx_seq_one_letter_code
_entity_poly.pdbx_strand_id
1 'polypeptide(L)'
;MFLDKNAEYRYWRFTSSDTSQGDMAEIYFYDEHDSIIQGNIIKCTNSIFDKSNNAANIADGDQLTNFSAKGEDWVGFDFCRPVNISKISYIRRCDGNSIQPGLEYSLYYWDNNNWQLINTKIANDVFIEFENVPQKALLAIKCSQGKQQRIFVCDEDNKIDWY
;
A
#
# COMPACT_ATOMS: atom_id res chain seq x y z
N MET A 1 14.36 23.82 3.55
CA MET A 1 13.34 24.42 4.44
C MET A 1 13.07 23.40 5.53
N PHE A 2 13.52 23.65 6.76
CA PHE A 2 13.20 22.75 7.87
C PHE A 2 11.76 23.05 8.30
N LEU A 3 10.90 22.04 8.25
CA LEU A 3 9.57 22.14 8.83
C LEU A 3 9.76 22.32 10.35
N ASP A 4 9.11 23.33 10.91
CA ASP A 4 9.00 23.45 12.35
C ASP A 4 8.20 22.26 12.87
N LYS A 5 8.84 21.38 13.65
CA LYS A 5 8.24 20.14 14.16
C LYS A 5 7.01 20.38 15.05
N ASN A 6 6.79 21.62 15.49
CA ASN A 6 5.67 22.00 16.35
C ASN A 6 4.62 22.84 15.61
N ALA A 7 4.75 22.99 14.30
CA ALA A 7 3.79 23.78 13.54
C ALA A 7 2.47 23.04 13.34
N GLU A 8 1.37 23.70 13.66
CA GLU A 8 0.03 23.18 13.45
C GLU A 8 -0.59 23.81 12.22
N TYR A 9 -1.17 22.98 11.36
CA TYR A 9 -1.86 23.44 10.15
C TYR A 9 -3.23 22.78 10.04
N ARG A 10 -4.21 23.54 9.60
CA ARG A 10 -5.57 23.04 9.33
C ARG A 10 -5.64 22.33 7.98
N TYR A 11 -4.93 22.85 6.97
CA TYR A 11 -5.01 22.35 5.59
C TYR A 11 -3.70 21.69 5.19
N TRP A 12 -3.82 20.50 4.65
CA TRP A 12 -2.69 19.73 4.16
C TRP A 12 -2.93 19.31 2.71
N ARG A 13 -1.86 19.15 1.97
CA ARG A 13 -1.90 18.68 0.60
C ARG A 13 -0.87 17.59 0.39
N PHE A 14 -1.33 16.43 -0.08
CA PHE A 14 -0.47 15.39 -0.61
C PHE A 14 -0.31 15.60 -2.11
N THR A 15 0.91 15.56 -2.64
CA THR A 15 1.22 15.67 -4.06
C THR A 15 2.28 14.64 -4.43
N SER A 16 2.12 14.00 -5.59
CA SER A 16 3.15 13.17 -6.19
C SER A 16 3.96 14.01 -7.17
N SER A 17 5.29 13.87 -7.14
CA SER A 17 6.20 14.48 -8.12
C SER A 17 6.48 13.56 -9.32
N ASP A 18 6.03 12.31 -9.27
CA ASP A 18 6.27 11.32 -10.31
C ASP A 18 5.03 11.13 -11.20
N THR A 19 5.21 11.20 -12.49
CA THR A 19 4.15 11.07 -13.49
C THR A 19 3.54 9.67 -13.55
N SER A 20 4.14 8.67 -12.92
CA SER A 20 3.74 7.27 -13.00
C SER A 20 3.21 6.67 -11.70
N GLN A 21 3.29 7.35 -10.55
CA GLN A 21 3.14 6.68 -9.26
C GLN A 21 2.28 7.42 -8.21
N GLY A 22 1.37 8.29 -8.64
CA GLY A 22 0.44 8.94 -7.72
C GLY A 22 -0.71 8.04 -7.24
N ASP A 23 -0.69 6.76 -7.57
CA ASP A 23 -1.74 5.82 -7.23
C ASP A 23 -1.63 5.39 -5.77
N MET A 24 -2.71 5.60 -5.02
CA MET A 24 -2.76 5.44 -3.58
C MET A 24 -3.98 4.61 -3.16
N ALA A 25 -3.77 3.62 -2.31
CA ALA A 25 -4.86 2.90 -1.67
C ALA A 25 -5.33 3.66 -0.42
N GLU A 26 -4.41 3.98 0.50
CA GLU A 26 -4.74 4.63 1.75
C GLU A 26 -3.69 5.66 2.17
N ILE A 27 -4.12 6.70 2.89
CA ILE A 27 -3.26 7.61 3.62
C ILE A 27 -3.79 7.85 5.03
N TYR A 28 -2.91 7.70 6.02
CA TYR A 28 -3.22 7.93 7.43
C TYR A 28 -2.31 9.02 7.99
N PHE A 29 -2.88 9.91 8.78
CA PHE A 29 -2.18 10.95 9.48
C PHE A 29 -2.22 10.67 10.99
N TYR A 30 -1.09 10.84 11.66
CA TYR A 30 -0.96 10.55 13.08
C TYR A 30 -0.45 11.76 13.85
N ASP A 31 -0.94 11.93 15.07
CA ASP A 31 -0.42 12.89 16.04
C ASP A 31 0.85 12.35 16.75
N GLU A 32 1.35 13.10 17.71
CA GLU A 32 2.54 12.74 18.50
C GLU A 32 2.33 11.54 19.43
N HIS A 33 1.08 11.10 19.63
CA HIS A 33 0.69 9.94 20.44
C HIS A 33 0.37 8.71 19.59
N ASP A 34 0.74 8.71 18.29
CA ASP A 34 0.37 7.67 17.32
C ASP A 34 -1.14 7.48 17.12
N SER A 35 -1.94 8.47 17.48
CA SER A 35 -3.39 8.45 17.25
C SER A 35 -3.71 8.93 15.84
N ILE A 36 -4.62 8.23 15.14
CA ILE A 36 -5.04 8.62 13.79
C ILE A 36 -5.88 9.90 13.87
N ILE A 37 -5.49 10.90 13.07
CA ILE A 37 -6.23 12.13 12.86
C ILE A 37 -6.94 12.03 11.53
N GLN A 38 -8.27 12.16 11.53
CA GLN A 38 -9.05 12.14 10.30
C GLN A 38 -9.18 13.55 9.71
N GLY A 39 -8.88 13.68 8.42
CA GLY A 39 -9.10 14.88 7.63
C GLY A 39 -10.17 14.64 6.57
N ASN A 40 -11.01 15.65 6.33
CA ASN A 40 -11.96 15.61 5.23
C ASN A 40 -11.26 15.91 3.90
N ILE A 41 -11.48 15.10 2.89
CA ILE A 41 -11.00 15.37 1.55
C ILE A 41 -11.81 16.51 0.98
N ILE A 42 -11.15 17.63 0.65
CA ILE A 42 -11.81 18.87 0.20
C ILE A 42 -11.63 19.13 -1.29
N LYS A 43 -10.56 18.62 -1.89
CA LYS A 43 -10.29 18.81 -3.31
C LYS A 43 -9.23 17.83 -3.78
N CYS A 44 -9.31 17.41 -5.04
CA CYS A 44 -8.22 16.80 -5.79
C CYS A 44 -8.09 17.48 -7.15
N THR A 45 -6.89 17.42 -7.73
CA THR A 45 -6.69 17.80 -9.11
C THR A 45 -7.18 16.69 -9.99
N ASN A 46 -7.75 16.72 -10.97
CA ASN A 46 -8.19 15.67 -11.89
C ASN A 46 -9.26 14.71 -11.39
N SER A 47 -10.46 15.08 -11.68
CA SER A 47 -11.62 14.22 -11.53
C SER A 47 -11.86 13.35 -12.77
N ILE A 48 -10.86 12.68 -13.29
CA ILE A 48 -11.15 11.61 -14.27
C ILE A 48 -11.56 10.38 -13.44
N PHE A 49 -12.80 10.42 -13.02
CA PHE A 49 -13.37 9.44 -12.15
C PHE A 49 -14.11 8.41 -12.95
N ASP A 50 -13.46 7.36 -13.17
CA ASP A 50 -14.12 6.07 -12.99
C ASP A 50 -14.59 6.03 -11.53
N LYS A 51 -15.83 5.61 -11.25
CA LYS A 51 -16.39 5.55 -9.90
C LYS A 51 -15.58 4.68 -8.95
N SER A 52 -14.70 3.82 -9.47
CA SER A 52 -13.81 2.93 -8.74
C SER A 52 -12.54 3.58 -8.20
N ASN A 53 -12.10 4.73 -8.73
CA ASN A 53 -10.78 5.31 -8.44
C ASN A 53 -10.86 6.75 -7.94
N ASN A 54 -11.85 7.06 -7.12
CA ASN A 54 -12.05 8.42 -6.63
C ASN A 54 -11.23 8.75 -5.37
N ALA A 55 -11.06 10.04 -5.09
CA ALA A 55 -10.24 10.47 -3.97
C ALA A 55 -10.76 10.01 -2.59
N ALA A 56 -12.04 9.67 -2.45
CA ALA A 56 -12.58 9.18 -1.19
C ALA A 56 -11.99 7.81 -0.80
N ASN A 57 -11.54 7.04 -1.77
CA ASN A 57 -10.97 5.71 -1.55
C ASN A 57 -9.68 5.73 -0.71
N ILE A 58 -8.98 6.87 -0.62
CA ILE A 58 -7.74 6.94 0.18
C ILE A 58 -7.96 7.10 1.69
N ALA A 59 -9.20 7.13 2.12
CA ALA A 59 -9.58 7.31 3.53
C ALA A 59 -10.83 6.51 3.90
N ASP A 60 -11.18 5.48 3.13
CA ASP A 60 -12.34 4.62 3.36
C ASP A 60 -12.02 3.39 4.22
N GLY A 61 -10.73 3.14 4.47
CA GLY A 61 -10.24 2.00 5.26
C GLY A 61 -10.18 0.69 4.48
N ASP A 62 -10.46 0.72 3.17
CA ASP A 62 -10.37 -0.45 2.30
C ASP A 62 -9.13 -0.37 1.39
N GLN A 63 -8.09 -1.10 1.75
CA GLN A 63 -6.83 -1.12 0.99
C GLN A 63 -6.95 -1.73 -0.41
N LEU A 64 -8.10 -2.29 -0.77
CA LEU A 64 -8.37 -2.85 -2.09
C LEU A 64 -8.99 -1.81 -3.04
N THR A 65 -9.50 -0.70 -2.50
CA THR A 65 -9.88 0.48 -3.28
C THR A 65 -8.67 1.37 -3.50
N ASN A 66 -8.75 2.31 -4.42
CA ASN A 66 -7.64 3.21 -4.67
C ASN A 66 -8.08 4.52 -5.32
N PHE A 67 -7.20 5.51 -5.21
CA PHE A 67 -7.20 6.72 -6.01
C PHE A 67 -6.10 6.62 -7.06
N SER A 68 -6.43 6.91 -8.30
CA SER A 68 -5.46 7.01 -9.40
C SER A 68 -5.18 8.45 -9.71
N ALA A 69 -3.96 8.88 -9.46
CA ALA A 69 -3.45 10.19 -9.83
C ALA A 69 -2.63 10.11 -11.12
N LYS A 70 -2.72 11.16 -11.95
CA LYS A 70 -1.90 11.30 -13.16
C LYS A 70 -1.11 12.61 -13.10
N GLY A 71 0.20 12.50 -13.27
CA GLY A 71 1.08 13.68 -13.31
C GLY A 71 1.23 14.37 -11.95
N GLU A 72 1.16 15.68 -11.93
CA GLU A 72 1.26 16.52 -10.73
C GLU A 72 -0.03 16.57 -9.92
N ASP A 73 -0.80 15.50 -9.89
CA ASP A 73 -2.05 15.44 -9.17
C ASP A 73 -1.85 15.53 -7.65
N TRP A 74 -2.84 16.05 -6.98
CA TRP A 74 -2.81 16.25 -5.55
C TRP A 74 -4.17 16.04 -4.90
N VAL A 75 -4.15 15.70 -3.62
CA VAL A 75 -5.33 15.60 -2.76
C VAL A 75 -5.18 16.54 -1.58
N GLY A 76 -6.20 17.34 -1.32
CA GLY A 76 -6.25 18.28 -0.20
C GLY A 76 -7.13 17.78 0.93
N PHE A 77 -6.68 18.03 2.16
CA PHE A 77 -7.34 17.65 3.39
C PHE A 77 -7.65 18.88 4.26
N ASP A 78 -8.84 18.92 4.84
CA ASP A 78 -9.23 19.86 5.90
C ASP A 78 -9.47 19.08 7.20
N PHE A 79 -8.65 19.34 8.20
CA PHE A 79 -8.77 18.74 9.53
C PHE A 79 -9.75 19.50 10.44
N CYS A 80 -10.48 20.53 9.92
CA CYS A 80 -11.43 21.38 10.63
C CYS A 80 -10.83 22.20 11.78
N ARG A 81 -9.58 21.97 12.15
CA ARG A 81 -8.78 22.68 13.15
C ARG A 81 -7.30 22.58 12.80
N PRO A 82 -6.43 23.45 13.32
CA PRO A 82 -5.00 23.22 13.25
C PRO A 82 -4.62 21.92 13.94
N VAL A 83 -3.76 21.13 13.30
CA VAL A 83 -3.24 19.85 13.81
C VAL A 83 -1.74 19.77 13.59
N ASN A 84 -1.05 19.17 14.54
CA ASN A 84 0.33 18.75 14.38
C ASN A 84 0.33 17.30 13.87
N ILE A 85 0.83 17.09 12.67
CA ILE A 85 1.00 15.74 12.11
C ILE A 85 2.44 15.32 12.33
N SER A 86 2.62 14.33 13.18
CA SER A 86 3.94 13.77 13.51
C SER A 86 4.38 12.67 12.55
N LYS A 87 3.41 11.93 11.98
CA LYS A 87 3.66 10.80 11.09
C LYS A 87 2.58 10.70 10.01
N ILE A 88 2.97 10.33 8.81
CA ILE A 88 2.07 9.99 7.72
C ILE A 88 2.40 8.55 7.29
N SER A 89 1.37 7.70 7.22
CA SER A 89 1.46 6.37 6.62
C SER A 89 0.78 6.39 5.26
N TYR A 90 1.46 5.88 4.28
CA TYR A 90 1.01 5.83 2.89
C TYR A 90 0.99 4.39 2.40
N ILE A 91 -0.16 3.96 1.90
CA ILE A 91 -0.32 2.64 1.28
C ILE A 91 -0.49 2.85 -0.22
N ARG A 92 0.45 2.33 -0.96
CA ARG A 92 0.43 2.38 -2.41
C ARG A 92 -0.69 1.51 -2.96
N ARG A 93 -1.28 1.93 -4.10
CA ARG A 93 -2.21 1.11 -4.87
C ARG A 93 -1.64 -0.28 -5.14
N CYS A 94 -2.44 -1.27 -4.91
CA CYS A 94 -2.15 -2.68 -5.14
C CYS A 94 -3.05 -3.25 -6.24
N ASP A 95 -2.73 -3.13 -7.49
CA ASP A 95 -3.51 -3.52 -8.69
C ASP A 95 -3.94 -5.00 -8.75
N GLY A 96 -4.71 -5.46 -7.76
CA GLY A 96 -5.06 -6.87 -7.62
C GLY A 96 -3.87 -7.78 -7.26
N ASN A 97 -2.75 -7.17 -6.93
CA ASN A 97 -1.50 -7.81 -6.54
C ASN A 97 -1.33 -7.90 -5.02
N SER A 98 -2.27 -7.35 -4.27
CA SER A 98 -2.33 -7.49 -2.82
C SER A 98 -2.81 -8.87 -2.43
N ILE A 99 -2.40 -9.28 -1.24
CA ILE A 99 -3.03 -10.44 -0.59
C ILE A 99 -4.48 -10.07 -0.30
N GLN A 100 -5.41 -10.94 -0.71
CA GLN A 100 -6.85 -10.75 -0.51
C GLN A 100 -7.35 -11.74 0.53
N PRO A 101 -8.03 -11.27 1.59
CA PRO A 101 -8.64 -12.15 2.58
C PRO A 101 -9.61 -13.14 1.92
N GLY A 102 -9.59 -14.39 2.41
CA GLY A 102 -10.42 -15.48 1.90
C GLY A 102 -9.84 -16.22 0.70
N LEU A 103 -8.78 -15.71 0.07
CA LEU A 103 -8.11 -16.41 -1.02
C LEU A 103 -6.96 -17.30 -0.52
N GLU A 104 -6.74 -18.37 -1.25
CA GLU A 104 -5.66 -19.32 -1.00
C GLU A 104 -4.39 -18.91 -1.74
N TYR A 105 -3.26 -18.95 -1.05
CA TYR A 105 -1.93 -18.64 -1.56
C TYR A 105 -0.98 -19.77 -1.29
N SER A 106 -0.19 -20.15 -2.30
CA SER A 106 0.87 -21.17 -2.20
C SER A 106 2.22 -20.50 -2.42
N LEU A 107 3.17 -20.78 -1.53
CA LEU A 107 4.56 -20.34 -1.65
C LEU A 107 5.42 -21.52 -2.11
N TYR A 108 6.26 -21.27 -3.11
CA TYR A 108 7.19 -22.23 -3.69
C TYR A 108 8.62 -21.68 -3.64
N TYR A 109 9.60 -22.58 -3.67
CA TYR A 109 10.99 -22.25 -3.93
C TYR A 109 11.53 -23.05 -5.12
N TRP A 110 12.56 -22.54 -5.77
CA TRP A 110 13.26 -23.21 -6.87
C TRP A 110 14.42 -24.04 -6.33
N ASP A 111 14.43 -25.34 -6.59
CA ASP A 111 15.45 -26.28 -6.10
C ASP A 111 16.54 -26.63 -7.14
N ASN A 112 16.72 -25.80 -8.16
CA ASN A 112 17.56 -25.98 -9.35
C ASN A 112 16.98 -26.88 -10.46
N ASN A 113 15.87 -27.58 -10.23
CA ASN A 113 15.20 -28.39 -11.23
C ASN A 113 13.75 -28.01 -11.45
N ASN A 114 13.03 -27.76 -10.37
CA ASN A 114 11.62 -27.37 -10.43
C ASN A 114 11.15 -26.64 -9.17
N TRP A 115 9.93 -26.10 -9.23
CA TRP A 115 9.29 -25.44 -8.11
C TRP A 115 8.82 -26.45 -7.07
N GLN A 116 9.30 -26.32 -5.85
CA GLN A 116 8.91 -27.11 -4.68
C GLN A 116 7.96 -26.30 -3.82
N LEU A 117 6.83 -26.91 -3.44
CA LEU A 117 5.87 -26.29 -2.55
C LEU A 117 6.44 -26.20 -1.12
N ILE A 118 6.42 -24.99 -0.54
CA ILE A 118 6.72 -24.80 0.88
C ILE A 118 5.45 -25.00 1.70
N ASN A 119 4.40 -24.21 1.39
CA ASN A 119 3.13 -24.32 2.09
C ASN A 119 2.02 -23.62 1.28
N THR A 120 0.77 -23.93 1.67
CA THR A 120 -0.45 -23.29 1.17
C THR A 120 -1.27 -22.80 2.36
N LYS A 121 -1.71 -21.53 2.31
CA LYS A 121 -2.51 -20.91 3.36
C LYS A 121 -3.65 -20.08 2.76
N ILE A 122 -4.76 -20.00 3.48
CA ILE A 122 -5.83 -19.02 3.20
C ILE A 122 -5.47 -17.74 3.93
N ALA A 123 -5.44 -16.62 3.22
CA ALA A 123 -5.23 -15.32 3.83
C ALA A 123 -6.43 -14.93 4.67
N ASN A 124 -6.18 -14.53 5.92
CA ASN A 124 -7.21 -13.99 6.80
C ASN A 124 -7.20 -12.45 6.85
N ASP A 125 -6.17 -11.84 6.27
CA ASP A 125 -5.94 -10.40 6.24
C ASP A 125 -5.27 -10.01 4.91
N VAL A 126 -4.99 -8.74 4.71
CA VAL A 126 -4.26 -8.18 3.55
C VAL A 126 -2.78 -8.55 3.50
N PHE A 127 -2.31 -9.33 4.45
CA PHE A 127 -0.98 -9.92 4.48
C PHE A 127 -1.08 -11.45 4.73
N ILE A 128 0.00 -12.16 4.43
CA ILE A 128 0.13 -13.60 4.68
C ILE A 128 1.57 -13.91 5.06
N GLU A 129 1.75 -14.76 6.06
CA GLU A 129 3.06 -15.15 6.57
C GLU A 129 3.33 -16.62 6.26
N PHE A 130 4.54 -16.90 5.82
CA PHE A 130 5.03 -18.25 5.63
C PHE A 130 6.26 -18.48 6.49
N GLU A 131 6.33 -19.65 7.11
CA GLU A 131 7.44 -20.06 7.95
C GLU A 131 8.32 -21.09 7.22
N ASN A 132 9.54 -21.30 7.73
CA ASN A 132 10.51 -22.26 7.18
C ASN A 132 10.86 -22.01 5.72
N VAL A 133 10.93 -20.75 5.32
CA VAL A 133 11.30 -20.33 3.97
C VAL A 133 12.81 -20.45 3.80
N PRO A 134 13.31 -21.14 2.74
CA PRO A 134 14.74 -21.20 2.47
C PRO A 134 15.31 -19.80 2.18
N GLN A 135 16.39 -19.46 2.89
CA GLN A 135 17.07 -18.17 2.66
C GLN A 135 17.76 -18.12 1.30
N LYS A 136 17.78 -16.96 0.67
CA LYS A 136 18.41 -16.72 -0.64
C LYS A 136 17.88 -17.60 -1.78
N ALA A 137 16.75 -18.26 -1.56
CA ALA A 137 16.11 -19.04 -2.60
C ALA A 137 15.31 -18.14 -3.54
N LEU A 138 15.23 -18.53 -4.80
CA LEU A 138 14.25 -17.98 -5.71
C LEU A 138 12.87 -18.48 -5.30
N LEU A 139 11.97 -17.57 -4.98
CA LEU A 139 10.65 -17.85 -4.44
C LEU A 139 9.57 -17.48 -5.44
N ALA A 140 8.43 -18.15 -5.39
CA ALA A 140 7.24 -17.80 -6.15
C ALA A 140 6.00 -17.93 -5.28
N ILE A 141 5.20 -16.86 -5.23
CA ILE A 141 3.88 -16.89 -4.60
C ILE A 141 2.79 -16.94 -5.67
N LYS A 142 1.81 -17.80 -5.46
CA LYS A 142 0.67 -18.02 -6.35
C LYS A 142 -0.63 -17.89 -5.60
N CYS A 143 -1.58 -17.13 -6.15
CA CYS A 143 -2.97 -17.13 -5.70
C CYS A 143 -3.78 -18.18 -6.49
N SER A 144 -4.64 -18.95 -5.83
CA SER A 144 -5.47 -19.98 -6.47
C SER A 144 -6.46 -19.41 -7.50
N GLN A 145 -6.91 -18.18 -7.33
CA GLN A 145 -7.82 -17.51 -8.26
C GLN A 145 -7.12 -16.47 -9.15
N GLY A 146 -5.85 -16.19 -8.88
CA GLY A 146 -5.09 -15.16 -9.58
C GLY A 146 -4.39 -15.67 -10.82
N LYS A 147 -4.37 -14.84 -11.86
CA LYS A 147 -3.54 -15.06 -13.05
C LYS A 147 -2.06 -14.69 -12.79
N GLN A 148 -1.75 -14.14 -11.62
CA GLN A 148 -0.45 -13.59 -11.33
C GLN A 148 0.36 -14.50 -10.43
N GLN A 149 1.50 -14.90 -10.94
CA GLN A 149 2.58 -15.49 -10.18
C GLN A 149 3.65 -14.43 -9.99
N ARG A 150 4.09 -14.20 -8.75
CA ARG A 150 5.17 -13.28 -8.44
C ARG A 150 6.41 -14.06 -8.04
N ILE A 151 7.53 -13.66 -8.59
CA ILE A 151 8.84 -14.25 -8.34
C ILE A 151 9.68 -13.22 -7.59
N PHE A 152 10.36 -13.65 -6.54
CA PHE A 152 11.17 -12.79 -5.69
C PHE A 152 12.27 -13.57 -4.96
N VAL A 153 13.24 -12.85 -4.43
CA VAL A 153 14.25 -13.38 -3.51
C VAL A 153 14.12 -12.64 -2.18
N CYS A 154 14.23 -13.33 -1.08
CA CYS A 154 14.31 -12.77 0.26
C CYS A 154 15.73 -12.97 0.79
N ASP A 155 16.40 -11.86 1.16
CA ASP A 155 17.76 -11.90 1.71
C ASP A 155 17.77 -12.18 3.23
N GLU A 156 18.97 -12.19 3.83
CA GLU A 156 19.17 -12.45 5.26
C GLU A 156 18.54 -11.40 6.17
N ASP A 157 18.35 -10.18 5.65
CA ASP A 157 17.73 -9.05 6.35
C ASP A 157 16.21 -8.97 6.12
N ASN A 158 15.61 -10.00 5.51
CA ASN A 158 14.21 -10.07 5.07
C ASN A 158 13.82 -9.01 4.04
N LYS A 159 14.79 -8.44 3.34
CA LYS A 159 14.50 -7.56 2.22
C LYS A 159 14.09 -8.39 1.00
N ILE A 160 13.03 -7.96 0.33
CA ILE A 160 12.45 -8.66 -0.83
C ILE A 160 12.84 -7.91 -2.11
N ASP A 161 13.49 -8.62 -3.02
CA ASP A 161 13.76 -8.17 -4.38
C ASP A 161 12.84 -8.92 -5.35
N TRP A 162 11.99 -8.17 -6.07
CA TRP A 162 10.98 -8.69 -7.01
C TRP A 162 11.53 -8.78 -8.43
N TYR A 163 11.09 -9.83 -9.17
CA TYR A 163 11.45 -10.07 -10.57
C TYR A 163 10.22 -10.11 -11.47
#